data_a434ee9077603a3e97688bbe230ac48d
#
_entry.id   a434ee9077603a3e97688bbe230ac48d
#
_cell.length_a   1.000
_cell.length_b   1.000
_cell.length_c   1.000
_cell.angle_alpha   90.00
_cell.angle_beta   90.00
_cell.angle_gamma   90.00
#
_symmetry.space_group_name_H-M   'P 1'
#
loop_
_entity.id
_entity.type
_entity.pdbx_description
1 polymer ?
#
loop_
_entity_poly.entity_id
_entity_poly.type
_entity_poly.pdbx_seq_one_letter_code
_entity_poly.pdbx_strand_id
1 'polypeptide(L)'
;MSVADYERIERESDLRALSRELLRETAIAVDTEADSFYHYFDKTCLVQIGTSQGIYLIDPLALGGPAELAPLGPVFASKKIRKIFHAAEYDLYVLKRDCSFEFENLFDTMVSAQLLGYPSVGLAALAKRHFDVSLPKDEQRSDWSARPLRENQLVYAAADVTYLVRMAEILEGDLRELGRFEWAEQEFEALMRRTWPIREFDDAGYLRIKGAKALDATSLAVLRELYLMRDARARAPPGSCTCEASPLLTARGARSTVTLPSGAVARIVAWSISIVSVSG
;
A
#
# COMPACT_ATOMS: atom_id res chain seq x y z
N MET A 1 -21.09 -14.43 -9.93
CA MET A 1 -20.49 -13.85 -11.14
C MET A 1 -19.04 -14.31 -11.15
N SER A 2 -18.53 -14.83 -12.26
CA SER A 2 -17.11 -15.05 -12.48
C SER A 2 -16.39 -13.71 -12.23
N VAL A 3 -15.14 -13.75 -11.72
CA VAL A 3 -14.28 -12.56 -11.73
C VAL A 3 -14.33 -12.02 -13.16
N ALA A 4 -14.65 -10.74 -13.31
CA ALA A 4 -14.80 -10.13 -14.62
C ALA A 4 -13.50 -10.25 -15.41
N ASP A 5 -13.60 -10.41 -16.71
CA ASP A 5 -12.45 -10.29 -17.59
C ASP A 5 -11.75 -8.96 -17.32
N TYR A 6 -10.44 -8.98 -17.20
CA TYR A 6 -9.62 -7.79 -16.97
C TYR A 6 -8.65 -7.60 -18.13
N GLU A 7 -8.30 -6.35 -18.42
CA GLU A 7 -7.29 -5.98 -19.38
C GLU A 7 -5.99 -5.59 -18.66
N ARG A 8 -4.84 -6.07 -19.16
CA ARG A 8 -3.52 -5.71 -18.64
C ARG A 8 -2.93 -4.58 -19.45
N ILE A 9 -2.52 -3.54 -18.76
CA ILE A 9 -1.90 -2.35 -19.35
C ILE A 9 -0.42 -2.33 -18.98
N GLU A 10 0.40 -2.74 -19.93
CA GLU A 10 1.85 -2.91 -19.79
C GLU A 10 2.64 -2.06 -20.80
N ARG A 11 1.96 -1.28 -21.64
CA ARG A 11 2.60 -0.41 -22.64
C ARG A 11 2.06 1.02 -22.52
N GLU A 12 2.95 1.98 -22.73
CA GLU A 12 2.62 3.41 -22.64
C GLU A 12 1.48 3.81 -23.61
N SER A 13 1.49 3.25 -24.82
CA SER A 13 0.42 3.50 -25.80
C SER A 13 -0.96 3.15 -25.28
N ASP A 14 -1.07 2.01 -24.61
CA ASP A 14 -2.32 1.47 -24.09
C ASP A 14 -2.76 2.27 -22.87
N LEU A 15 -1.82 2.66 -22.00
CA LEU A 15 -2.10 3.56 -20.88
C LEU A 15 -2.63 4.93 -21.34
N ARG A 16 -2.04 5.50 -22.40
CA ARG A 16 -2.51 6.76 -22.98
C ARG A 16 -3.89 6.63 -23.64
N ALA A 17 -4.18 5.48 -24.23
CA ALA A 17 -5.52 5.18 -24.77
C ALA A 17 -6.53 5.07 -23.63
N LEU A 18 -6.24 4.25 -22.63
CA LEU A 18 -7.07 4.09 -21.43
C LEU A 18 -7.34 5.43 -20.74
N SER A 19 -6.32 6.26 -20.53
CA SER A 19 -6.49 7.58 -19.90
C SER A 19 -7.54 8.45 -20.63
N ARG A 20 -7.53 8.43 -21.98
CA ARG A 20 -8.53 9.16 -22.78
C ARG A 20 -9.94 8.59 -22.65
N GLU A 21 -10.07 7.29 -22.47
CA GLU A 21 -11.36 6.63 -22.23
C GLU A 21 -11.87 6.96 -20.83
N LEU A 22 -11.03 6.84 -19.81
CA LEU A 22 -11.37 7.17 -18.42
C LEU A 22 -11.82 8.62 -18.23
N LEU A 23 -11.30 9.56 -19.03
CA LEU A 23 -11.76 10.97 -19.01
C LEU A 23 -13.23 11.16 -19.43
N ARG A 24 -13.87 10.13 -20.00
CA ARG A 24 -15.29 10.14 -20.37
C ARG A 24 -16.19 9.48 -19.32
N GLU A 25 -15.58 8.79 -18.34
CA GLU A 25 -16.31 8.15 -17.26
C GLU A 25 -16.83 9.18 -16.25
N THR A 26 -17.90 8.81 -15.55
CA THR A 26 -18.45 9.60 -14.43
C THR A 26 -17.95 9.11 -13.09
N ALA A 27 -17.56 7.83 -13.00
CA ALA A 27 -17.04 7.19 -11.81
C ALA A 27 -16.06 6.08 -12.19
N ILE A 28 -15.01 5.93 -11.43
CA ILE A 28 -14.04 4.84 -11.50
C ILE A 28 -13.77 4.30 -10.10
N ALA A 29 -13.63 2.97 -9.98
CA ALA A 29 -13.07 2.32 -8.80
C ALA A 29 -11.56 2.30 -8.93
N VAL A 30 -10.84 2.45 -7.83
CA VAL A 30 -9.37 2.44 -7.81
C VAL A 30 -8.87 1.68 -6.60
N ASP A 31 -7.81 0.90 -6.79
CA ASP A 31 -7.05 0.24 -5.74
C ASP A 31 -5.58 0.18 -6.15
N THR A 32 -4.66 -0.06 -5.20
CA THR A 32 -3.23 -0.16 -5.47
C THR A 32 -2.57 -1.27 -4.69
N GLU A 33 -1.55 -1.89 -5.31
CA GLU A 33 -0.67 -2.81 -4.63
C GLU A 33 0.77 -2.28 -4.59
N ALA A 34 1.40 -2.44 -3.43
CA ALA A 34 2.77 -2.00 -3.18
C ALA A 34 3.60 -3.12 -2.54
N ASP A 35 4.92 -3.00 -2.62
CA ASP A 35 5.86 -4.01 -2.12
C ASP A 35 6.41 -3.71 -0.72
N SER A 36 5.66 -3.00 0.11
CA SER A 36 6.05 -2.55 1.45
C SER A 36 6.49 -3.67 2.42
N PHE A 37 6.05 -4.91 2.21
CA PHE A 37 6.47 -6.07 3.00
C PHE A 37 7.83 -6.63 2.57
N TYR A 38 8.31 -6.32 1.37
CA TYR A 38 9.47 -6.93 0.73
C TYR A 38 10.62 -5.96 0.50
N HIS A 39 10.34 -4.65 0.40
CA HIS A 39 11.32 -3.62 0.09
C HIS A 39 11.37 -2.52 1.15
N TYR A 40 12.56 -1.98 1.38
CA TYR A 40 12.75 -0.88 2.33
C TYR A 40 12.15 0.43 1.84
N PHE A 41 12.33 0.71 0.55
CA PHE A 41 11.60 1.74 -0.17
C PHE A 41 10.52 1.05 -0.98
N ASP A 42 9.33 1.05 -0.41
CA ASP A 42 8.16 0.53 -1.09
C ASP A 42 7.77 1.44 -2.26
N LYS A 43 7.18 0.84 -3.27
CA LYS A 43 6.70 1.53 -4.47
C LYS A 43 5.38 0.94 -4.91
N THR A 44 4.64 1.73 -5.70
CA THR A 44 3.44 1.24 -6.37
C THR A 44 3.82 0.19 -7.42
N CYS A 45 3.30 -1.01 -7.26
CA CYS A 45 3.59 -2.16 -8.12
C CYS A 45 2.45 -2.54 -9.07
N LEU A 46 1.22 -2.18 -8.72
CA LEU A 46 0.04 -2.38 -9.57
C LEU A 46 -0.97 -1.29 -9.25
N VAL A 47 -1.73 -0.83 -10.25
CA VAL A 47 -2.90 0.04 -10.09
C VAL A 47 -4.07 -0.63 -10.76
N GLN A 48 -5.14 -0.83 -10.02
CA GLN A 48 -6.38 -1.38 -10.52
C GLN A 48 -7.37 -0.26 -10.78
N ILE A 49 -8.01 -0.28 -11.94
CA ILE A 49 -9.12 0.63 -12.26
C ILE A 49 -10.31 -0.20 -12.73
N GLY A 50 -11.42 -0.05 -12.02
CA GLY A 50 -12.71 -0.62 -12.41
C GLY A 50 -13.65 0.47 -12.94
N THR A 51 -14.31 0.20 -14.05
CA THR A 51 -15.32 1.08 -14.65
C THR A 51 -16.62 0.30 -14.90
N SER A 52 -17.63 0.95 -15.48
CA SER A 52 -18.83 0.27 -15.96
C SER A 52 -18.57 -0.65 -17.15
N GLN A 53 -17.44 -0.47 -17.84
CA GLN A 53 -17.10 -1.18 -19.08
C GLN A 53 -16.14 -2.34 -18.87
N GLY A 54 -15.28 -2.28 -17.83
CA GLY A 54 -14.28 -3.30 -17.59
C GLY A 54 -13.33 -2.99 -16.45
N ILE A 55 -12.39 -3.88 -16.24
CA ILE A 55 -11.35 -3.79 -15.21
C ILE A 55 -10.00 -3.72 -15.92
N TYR A 56 -9.17 -2.80 -15.49
CA TYR A 56 -7.84 -2.55 -16.03
C TYR A 56 -6.81 -2.74 -14.93
N LEU A 57 -5.83 -3.63 -15.18
CA LEU A 57 -4.69 -3.88 -14.31
C LEU A 57 -3.46 -3.22 -14.93
N ILE A 58 -3.07 -2.09 -14.39
CA ILE A 58 -2.00 -1.25 -14.92
C ILE A 58 -0.71 -1.61 -14.18
N ASP A 59 0.31 -2.04 -14.91
CA ASP A 59 1.60 -2.46 -14.35
C ASP A 59 2.67 -1.36 -14.49
N PRO A 60 2.90 -0.54 -13.43
CA PRO A 60 3.91 0.50 -13.47
C PRO A 60 5.32 -0.05 -13.72
N LEU A 61 5.62 -1.27 -13.22
CA LEU A 61 6.97 -1.84 -13.36
C LEU A 61 7.26 -2.26 -14.80
N ALA A 62 6.26 -2.75 -15.53
CA ALA A 62 6.37 -3.04 -16.95
C ALA A 62 6.49 -1.76 -17.79
N LEU A 63 5.91 -0.65 -17.33
CA LEU A 63 6.00 0.66 -17.99
C LEU A 63 7.35 1.36 -17.78
N GLY A 64 8.17 0.93 -16.81
CA GLY A 64 9.45 1.57 -16.49
C GLY A 64 9.50 2.22 -15.11
N GLY A 65 8.40 2.24 -14.37
CA GLY A 65 8.28 2.74 -13.01
C GLY A 65 7.01 3.54 -12.74
N PRO A 66 6.70 3.85 -11.49
CA PRO A 66 5.47 4.58 -11.13
C PRO A 66 5.33 5.96 -11.79
N ALA A 67 6.45 6.63 -12.11
CA ALA A 67 6.42 7.93 -12.80
C ALA A 67 5.76 7.86 -14.18
N GLU A 68 5.81 6.69 -14.83
CA GLU A 68 5.19 6.47 -16.15
C GLU A 68 3.65 6.46 -16.09
N LEU A 69 3.06 6.43 -14.89
CA LEU A 69 1.62 6.58 -14.68
C LEU A 69 1.13 8.03 -14.90
N ALA A 70 2.00 8.99 -15.17
CA ALA A 70 1.66 10.41 -15.37
C ALA A 70 0.44 10.65 -16.31
N PRO A 71 0.17 9.85 -17.36
CA PRO A 71 -1.04 10.01 -18.18
C PRO A 71 -2.36 9.90 -17.41
N LEU A 72 -2.39 9.25 -16.24
CA LEU A 72 -3.57 9.14 -15.38
C LEU A 72 -3.82 10.40 -14.51
N GLY A 73 -2.84 11.28 -14.36
CA GLY A 73 -2.95 12.49 -13.54
C GLY A 73 -4.22 13.31 -13.82
N PRO A 74 -4.55 13.63 -15.08
CA PRO A 74 -5.79 14.35 -15.42
C PRO A 74 -7.08 13.63 -15.00
N VAL A 75 -7.07 12.30 -14.94
CA VAL A 75 -8.23 11.50 -14.48
C VAL A 75 -8.43 11.67 -12.99
N PHE A 76 -7.36 11.57 -12.19
CA PHE A 76 -7.43 11.71 -10.74
C PHE A 76 -7.74 13.15 -10.30
N ALA A 77 -7.20 14.15 -11.00
CA ALA A 77 -7.47 15.57 -10.74
C ALA A 77 -8.84 16.05 -11.25
N SER A 78 -9.61 15.23 -11.98
CA SER A 78 -10.89 15.62 -12.53
C SER A 78 -11.98 15.72 -11.47
N LYS A 79 -12.64 16.88 -11.36
CA LYS A 79 -13.83 17.06 -10.52
C LYS A 79 -15.06 16.34 -11.05
N LYS A 80 -15.07 16.00 -12.34
CA LYS A 80 -16.21 15.36 -13.01
C LYS A 80 -16.27 13.85 -12.79
N ILE A 81 -15.12 13.23 -12.54
CA ILE A 81 -14.98 11.80 -12.36
C ILE A 81 -14.91 11.51 -10.87
N ARG A 82 -15.81 10.70 -10.36
CA ARG A 82 -15.71 10.22 -8.97
C ARG A 82 -14.68 9.10 -8.87
N LYS A 83 -13.69 9.25 -8.01
CA LYS A 83 -12.72 8.19 -7.69
C LYS A 83 -13.18 7.47 -6.44
N ILE A 84 -13.50 6.19 -6.59
CA ILE A 84 -14.06 5.34 -5.53
C ILE A 84 -12.97 4.40 -5.06
N PHE A 85 -12.68 4.47 -3.77
CA PHE A 85 -11.70 3.65 -3.08
C PHE A 85 -12.35 2.85 -1.93
N HIS A 86 -11.59 1.92 -1.40
CA HIS A 86 -11.88 1.29 -0.13
C HIS A 86 -10.70 1.46 0.82
N ALA A 87 -10.84 2.28 1.86
CA ALA A 87 -9.76 2.68 2.77
C ALA A 87 -8.63 3.46 2.06
N ALA A 88 -8.98 4.49 1.33
CA ALA A 88 -8.17 5.26 0.38
C ALA A 88 -6.83 5.82 0.94
N GLU A 89 -6.65 5.88 2.26
CA GLU A 89 -5.52 6.58 2.87
C GLU A 89 -4.16 6.11 2.34
N TYR A 90 -3.96 4.80 2.23
CA TYR A 90 -2.69 4.25 1.76
C TYR A 90 -2.51 4.43 0.24
N ASP A 91 -3.57 4.25 -0.54
CA ASP A 91 -3.54 4.48 -1.99
C ASP A 91 -3.20 5.93 -2.34
N LEU A 92 -3.85 6.87 -1.66
CA LEU A 92 -3.55 8.30 -1.82
C LEU A 92 -2.09 8.61 -1.44
N TYR A 93 -1.59 7.99 -0.36
CA TYR A 93 -0.21 8.16 0.06
C TYR A 93 0.77 7.70 -1.02
N VAL A 94 0.64 6.47 -1.52
CA VAL A 94 1.59 5.93 -2.50
C VAL A 94 1.48 6.64 -3.85
N LEU A 95 0.27 6.93 -4.33
CA LEU A 95 0.07 7.60 -5.61
C LEU A 95 0.50 9.08 -5.59
N LYS A 96 0.33 9.80 -4.48
CA LYS A 96 0.88 11.16 -4.32
C LYS A 96 2.39 11.14 -4.24
N ARG A 97 2.98 10.20 -3.48
CA ARG A 97 4.42 10.07 -3.31
C ARG A 97 5.13 9.67 -4.61
N ASP A 98 4.61 8.66 -5.29
CA ASP A 98 5.30 8.01 -6.42
C ASP A 98 4.99 8.69 -7.76
N CYS A 99 3.78 9.26 -7.90
CA CYS A 99 3.28 9.80 -9.17
C CYS A 99 2.97 11.31 -9.09
N SER A 100 3.06 11.93 -7.90
CA SER A 100 2.68 13.34 -7.66
C SER A 100 1.24 13.65 -8.08
N PHE A 101 0.32 12.70 -7.93
CA PHE A 101 -1.07 12.90 -8.30
C PHE A 101 -1.81 13.81 -7.32
N GLU A 102 -2.68 14.63 -7.89
CA GLU A 102 -3.71 15.36 -7.16
C GLU A 102 -5.05 14.64 -7.28
N PHE A 103 -5.88 14.73 -6.24
CA PHE A 103 -7.15 14.04 -6.18
C PHE A 103 -8.29 15.03 -5.94
N GLU A 104 -9.34 14.87 -6.75
CA GLU A 104 -10.60 15.58 -6.62
C GLU A 104 -11.76 14.57 -6.69
N ASN A 105 -12.91 14.88 -6.07
CA ASN A 105 -14.12 14.07 -6.12
C ASN A 105 -13.90 12.60 -5.71
N LEU A 106 -13.42 12.40 -4.49
CA LEU A 106 -13.18 11.09 -3.88
C LEU A 106 -14.44 10.56 -3.20
N PHE A 107 -14.61 9.25 -3.18
CA PHE A 107 -15.56 8.51 -2.37
C PHE A 107 -14.86 7.31 -1.72
N ASP A 108 -14.95 7.15 -0.41
CA ASP A 108 -14.38 6.03 0.33
C ASP A 108 -15.47 5.14 0.91
N THR A 109 -15.54 3.90 0.43
CA THR A 109 -16.57 2.93 0.84
C THR A 109 -16.39 2.45 2.28
N MET A 110 -15.15 2.41 2.81
CA MET A 110 -14.91 2.04 4.21
C MET A 110 -15.36 3.15 5.15
N VAL A 111 -15.00 4.39 4.88
CA VAL A 111 -15.45 5.57 5.66
C VAL A 111 -16.97 5.66 5.63
N SER A 112 -17.58 5.45 4.47
CA SER A 112 -19.03 5.44 4.32
C SER A 112 -19.70 4.39 5.21
N ALA A 113 -19.17 3.15 5.19
CA ALA A 113 -19.68 2.07 6.02
C ALA A 113 -19.51 2.33 7.53
N GLN A 114 -18.41 2.97 7.93
CA GLN A 114 -18.18 3.41 9.32
C GLN A 114 -19.22 4.42 9.75
N LEU A 115 -19.52 5.43 8.93
CA LEU A 115 -20.53 6.45 9.21
C LEU A 115 -21.95 5.88 9.23
N LEU A 116 -22.20 4.80 8.50
CA LEU A 116 -23.46 4.03 8.57
C LEU A 116 -23.56 3.17 9.84
N GLY A 117 -22.46 3.01 10.59
CA GLY A 117 -22.42 2.20 11.80
C GLY A 117 -22.35 0.68 11.53
N TYR A 118 -21.80 0.26 10.40
CA TYR A 118 -21.67 -1.16 10.10
C TYR A 118 -20.70 -1.84 11.05
N PRO A 119 -21.01 -3.04 11.55
CA PRO A 119 -20.15 -3.76 12.49
C PRO A 119 -18.85 -4.30 11.85
N SER A 120 -18.84 -4.43 10.53
CA SER A 120 -17.69 -4.90 9.74
C SER A 120 -17.61 -4.07 8.46
N VAL A 121 -16.51 -3.34 8.31
CA VAL A 121 -16.33 -2.33 7.25
C VAL A 121 -15.31 -2.72 6.19
N GLY A 122 -14.61 -3.85 6.33
CA GLY A 122 -13.64 -4.31 5.33
C GLY A 122 -14.32 -4.75 4.03
N LEU A 123 -13.62 -4.59 2.90
CA LEU A 123 -14.14 -4.83 1.55
C LEU A 123 -14.86 -6.17 1.40
N ALA A 124 -14.25 -7.27 1.86
CA ALA A 124 -14.86 -8.59 1.78
C ALA A 124 -16.17 -8.72 2.60
N ALA A 125 -16.28 -8.01 3.73
CA ALA A 125 -17.50 -7.98 4.52
C ALA A 125 -18.61 -7.20 3.82
N LEU A 126 -18.27 -6.07 3.21
CA LEU A 126 -19.21 -5.26 2.44
C LEU A 126 -19.66 -5.98 1.16
N ALA A 127 -18.74 -6.63 0.44
CA ALA A 127 -19.07 -7.43 -0.73
C ALA A 127 -20.02 -8.60 -0.36
N LYS A 128 -19.76 -9.28 0.76
CA LYS A 128 -20.65 -10.33 1.26
C LYS A 128 -22.03 -9.78 1.64
N ARG A 129 -22.07 -8.62 2.31
CA ARG A 129 -23.31 -8.01 2.77
C ARG A 129 -24.20 -7.55 1.61
N HIS A 130 -23.65 -6.86 0.61
CA HIS A 130 -24.44 -6.20 -0.43
C HIS A 130 -24.63 -7.03 -1.69
N PHE A 131 -23.70 -7.97 -1.97
CA PHE A 131 -23.69 -8.73 -3.22
C PHE A 131 -23.73 -10.24 -3.01
N ASP A 132 -23.66 -10.72 -1.75
CA ASP A 132 -23.53 -12.15 -1.38
C ASP A 132 -22.31 -12.84 -2.01
N VAL A 133 -21.23 -12.08 -2.21
CA VAL A 133 -19.97 -12.54 -2.84
C VAL A 133 -18.88 -12.69 -1.78
N SER A 134 -18.09 -13.77 -1.91
CA SER A 134 -16.87 -13.96 -1.12
C SER A 134 -15.67 -13.57 -1.96
N LEU A 135 -14.94 -12.54 -1.52
CA LEU A 135 -13.70 -12.10 -2.18
C LEU A 135 -12.50 -12.93 -1.72
N PRO A 136 -11.52 -13.20 -2.61
CA PRO A 136 -10.27 -13.84 -2.23
C PRO A 136 -9.48 -12.95 -1.23
N LYS A 137 -8.67 -13.56 -0.35
CA LYS A 137 -7.87 -12.82 0.67
C LYS A 137 -6.39 -13.20 0.69
N ASP A 138 -5.99 -14.19 -0.09
CA ASP A 138 -4.72 -14.87 0.10
C ASP A 138 -3.52 -14.07 -0.43
N GLU A 139 -3.74 -13.08 -1.30
CA GLU A 139 -2.67 -12.33 -1.96
C GLU A 139 -2.37 -10.95 -1.35
N GLN A 140 -3.09 -10.53 -0.31
CA GLN A 140 -2.90 -9.21 0.34
C GLN A 140 -1.46 -8.95 0.82
N ARG A 141 -0.70 -10.01 1.15
CA ARG A 141 0.70 -9.91 1.59
C ARG A 141 1.66 -10.53 0.59
N SER A 142 1.24 -10.64 -0.65
CA SER A 142 2.03 -11.19 -1.73
C SER A 142 3.20 -10.27 -2.10
N ASP A 143 4.22 -10.83 -2.73
CA ASP A 143 5.27 -10.01 -3.34
C ASP A 143 4.77 -9.44 -4.67
N TRP A 144 4.29 -8.20 -4.62
CA TRP A 144 3.77 -7.49 -5.77
C TRP A 144 4.86 -6.93 -6.69
N SER A 145 6.13 -6.95 -6.26
CA SER A 145 7.26 -6.56 -7.11
C SER A 145 7.73 -7.68 -8.03
N ALA A 146 7.39 -8.94 -7.72
CA ALA A 146 7.79 -10.09 -8.53
C ALA A 146 7.11 -10.09 -9.92
N ARG A 147 7.87 -10.47 -10.94
CA ARG A 147 7.35 -10.61 -12.30
C ARG A 147 7.74 -11.97 -12.90
N PRO A 148 6.86 -12.60 -13.70
CA PRO A 148 5.47 -12.18 -13.99
C PRO A 148 4.57 -12.30 -12.77
N LEU A 149 3.50 -11.49 -12.72
CA LEU A 149 2.44 -11.67 -11.73
C LEU A 149 1.75 -13.02 -11.95
N ARG A 150 1.43 -13.69 -10.85
CA ARG A 150 0.70 -14.97 -10.86
C ARG A 150 -0.78 -14.74 -11.13
N GLU A 151 -1.45 -15.70 -11.72
CA GLU A 151 -2.88 -15.62 -12.03
C GLU A 151 -3.72 -15.30 -10.78
N ASN A 152 -3.42 -15.90 -9.63
CA ASN A 152 -4.11 -15.61 -8.38
C ASN A 152 -3.97 -14.15 -7.93
N GLN A 153 -2.80 -13.52 -8.16
CA GLN A 153 -2.59 -12.10 -7.90
C GLN A 153 -3.46 -11.23 -8.81
N LEU A 154 -3.51 -11.55 -10.10
CA LEU A 154 -4.33 -10.82 -11.07
C LEU A 154 -5.82 -10.93 -10.76
N VAL A 155 -6.29 -12.13 -10.42
CA VAL A 155 -7.69 -12.38 -10.01
C VAL A 155 -8.02 -11.63 -8.71
N TYR A 156 -7.11 -11.63 -7.74
CA TYR A 156 -7.25 -10.89 -6.49
C TYR A 156 -7.38 -9.39 -6.77
N ALA A 157 -6.43 -8.82 -7.49
CA ALA A 157 -6.40 -7.39 -7.82
C ALA A 157 -7.65 -6.94 -8.60
N ALA A 158 -8.12 -7.74 -9.55
CA ALA A 158 -9.36 -7.45 -10.27
C ALA A 158 -10.60 -7.48 -9.36
N ALA A 159 -10.63 -8.40 -8.38
CA ALA A 159 -11.74 -8.54 -7.46
C ALA A 159 -11.91 -7.33 -6.54
N ASP A 160 -10.80 -6.66 -6.15
CA ASP A 160 -10.82 -5.52 -5.22
C ASP A 160 -11.55 -4.29 -5.80
N VAL A 161 -11.59 -4.13 -7.11
CA VAL A 161 -12.31 -3.01 -7.77
C VAL A 161 -13.66 -3.38 -8.36
N THR A 162 -13.97 -4.68 -8.52
CA THR A 162 -15.15 -5.18 -9.26
C THR A 162 -16.47 -4.59 -8.75
N TYR A 163 -16.61 -4.46 -7.46
CA TYR A 163 -17.89 -4.09 -6.83
C TYR A 163 -17.95 -2.66 -6.32
N LEU A 164 -16.83 -1.91 -6.34
CA LEU A 164 -16.72 -0.63 -5.64
C LEU A 164 -17.66 0.43 -6.20
N VAL A 165 -17.82 0.53 -7.53
CA VAL A 165 -18.71 1.53 -8.15
C VAL A 165 -20.14 1.35 -7.65
N ARG A 166 -20.66 0.12 -7.75
CA ARG A 166 -22.02 -0.19 -7.30
C ARG A 166 -22.17 -0.11 -5.78
N MET A 167 -21.14 -0.47 -5.06
CA MET A 167 -21.11 -0.35 -3.59
C MET A 167 -21.21 1.11 -3.16
N ALA A 168 -20.50 2.01 -3.83
CA ALA A 168 -20.56 3.44 -3.56
C ALA A 168 -21.96 4.01 -3.77
N GLU A 169 -22.67 3.60 -4.83
CA GLU A 169 -24.05 4.01 -5.09
C GLU A 169 -25.00 3.61 -3.94
N ILE A 170 -24.86 2.37 -3.45
CA ILE A 170 -25.68 1.87 -2.35
C ILE A 170 -25.37 2.65 -1.06
N LEU A 171 -24.08 2.75 -0.70
CA LEU A 171 -23.67 3.42 0.54
C LEU A 171 -23.99 4.93 0.52
N GLU A 172 -23.90 5.59 -0.63
CA GLU A 172 -24.33 6.98 -0.77
C GLU A 172 -25.84 7.12 -0.54
N GLY A 173 -26.66 6.23 -1.10
CA GLY A 173 -28.09 6.20 -0.87
C GLY A 173 -28.43 6.10 0.61
N ASP A 174 -27.83 5.12 1.31
CA ASP A 174 -28.00 4.90 2.74
C ASP A 174 -27.55 6.10 3.59
N LEU A 175 -26.40 6.73 3.22
CA LEU A 175 -25.90 7.93 3.91
C LEU A 175 -26.85 9.13 3.75
N ARG A 176 -27.41 9.30 2.56
CA ARG A 176 -28.40 10.38 2.30
C ARG A 176 -29.68 10.14 3.06
N GLU A 177 -30.17 8.92 3.12
CA GLU A 177 -31.38 8.55 3.89
C GLU A 177 -31.18 8.83 5.38
N LEU A 178 -29.97 8.57 5.92
CA LEU A 178 -29.64 8.86 7.32
C LEU A 178 -29.22 10.33 7.59
N GLY A 179 -29.16 11.19 6.55
CA GLY A 179 -28.70 12.57 6.69
C GLY A 179 -27.23 12.71 7.07
N ARG A 180 -26.39 11.71 6.73
CA ARG A 180 -24.97 11.67 7.09
C ARG A 180 -24.03 11.89 5.90
N PHE A 181 -24.56 12.15 4.71
CA PHE A 181 -23.74 12.28 3.50
C PHE A 181 -22.78 13.47 3.57
N GLU A 182 -23.20 14.61 4.14
CA GLU A 182 -22.31 15.77 4.34
C GLU A 182 -21.12 15.46 5.26
N TRP A 183 -21.28 14.58 6.25
CA TRP A 183 -20.16 14.13 7.09
C TRP A 183 -19.17 13.30 6.28
N ALA A 184 -19.68 12.43 5.40
CA ALA A 184 -18.83 11.64 4.53
C ALA A 184 -18.04 12.55 3.56
N GLU A 185 -18.66 13.56 2.97
CA GLU A 185 -17.98 14.53 2.10
C GLU A 185 -16.85 15.25 2.82
N GLN A 186 -17.04 15.65 4.10
CA GLN A 186 -15.98 16.27 4.90
C GLN A 186 -14.78 15.32 5.12
N GLU A 187 -15.06 14.05 5.42
CA GLU A 187 -13.99 13.04 5.57
C GLU A 187 -13.27 12.79 4.25
N PHE A 188 -13.98 12.72 3.12
CA PHE A 188 -13.37 12.56 1.80
C PHE A 188 -12.50 13.76 1.44
N GLU A 189 -12.94 14.98 1.73
CA GLU A 189 -12.14 16.18 1.54
C GLU A 189 -10.88 16.18 2.42
N ALA A 190 -11.00 15.76 3.68
CA ALA A 190 -9.87 15.65 4.59
C ALA A 190 -8.83 14.64 4.08
N LEU A 191 -9.28 13.47 3.56
CA LEU A 191 -8.42 12.49 2.94
C LEU A 191 -7.70 13.06 1.70
N MET A 192 -8.42 13.73 0.81
CA MET A 192 -7.82 14.33 -0.40
C MET A 192 -6.77 15.41 -0.07
N ARG A 193 -6.97 16.19 0.98
CA ARG A 193 -6.03 17.25 1.43
C ARG A 193 -4.88 16.71 2.26
N ARG A 194 -4.95 15.46 2.71
CA ARG A 194 -3.94 14.88 3.58
C ARG A 194 -2.58 14.86 2.89
N THR A 195 -1.58 15.29 3.63
CA THR A 195 -0.17 15.22 3.24
C THR A 195 0.58 14.37 4.24
N TRP A 196 1.60 13.68 3.77
CA TRP A 196 2.45 12.85 4.62
C TRP A 196 3.86 13.43 4.62
N PRO A 197 4.50 13.58 5.79
CA PRO A 197 5.87 14.01 5.86
C PRO A 197 6.78 12.99 5.16
N ILE A 198 7.79 13.50 4.45
CA ILE A 198 8.85 12.65 3.91
C ILE A 198 9.52 11.97 5.10
N ARG A 199 9.59 10.64 5.08
CA ARG A 199 10.27 9.88 6.12
C ARG A 199 11.77 10.03 5.96
N GLU A 200 12.36 10.95 6.71
CA GLU A 200 13.80 11.04 6.87
C GLU A 200 14.28 9.96 7.85
N PHE A 201 15.46 9.42 7.59
CA PHE A 201 16.08 8.50 8.53
C PHE A 201 16.51 9.26 9.79
N ASP A 202 16.06 8.78 10.94
CA ASP A 202 16.43 9.37 12.23
C ASP A 202 17.60 8.59 12.83
N ASP A 203 18.79 9.17 12.79
CA ASP A 203 20.02 8.59 13.34
C ASP A 203 19.94 8.27 14.83
N ALA A 204 19.06 8.96 15.57
CA ALA A 204 18.79 8.70 16.98
C ALA A 204 17.66 7.69 17.21
N GLY A 205 17.05 7.17 16.15
CA GLY A 205 15.92 6.24 16.22
C GLY A 205 16.20 4.95 17.00
N TYR A 206 17.47 4.54 17.12
CA TYR A 206 17.86 3.40 17.94
C TYR A 206 17.47 3.56 19.43
N LEU A 207 17.36 4.79 19.93
CA LEU A 207 16.93 5.06 21.31
C LEU A 207 15.45 4.72 21.57
N ARG A 208 14.63 4.63 20.52
CA ARG A 208 13.22 4.25 20.61
C ARG A 208 12.97 2.76 20.49
N ILE A 209 14.02 1.97 20.22
CA ILE A 209 13.91 0.51 20.17
C ILE A 209 13.56 -0.01 21.57
N LYS A 210 12.56 -0.89 21.63
CA LYS A 210 12.14 -1.48 22.91
C LYS A 210 13.33 -2.18 23.59
N GLY A 211 13.62 -1.78 24.81
CA GLY A 211 14.76 -2.29 25.60
C GLY A 211 16.03 -1.44 25.49
N ALA A 212 16.14 -0.49 24.56
CA ALA A 212 17.34 0.35 24.43
C ALA A 212 17.71 1.11 25.70
N LYS A 213 16.70 1.61 26.42
CA LYS A 213 16.90 2.36 27.69
C LYS A 213 17.48 1.52 28.84
N ALA A 214 17.44 0.20 28.76
CA ALA A 214 17.98 -0.71 29.78
C ALA A 214 19.41 -1.15 29.46
N LEU A 215 19.99 -0.73 28.32
CA LEU A 215 21.35 -1.08 27.92
C LEU A 215 22.36 -0.17 28.62
N ASP A 216 23.54 -0.73 28.93
CA ASP A 216 24.72 0.05 29.30
C ASP A 216 25.27 0.86 28.10
N ALA A 217 26.20 1.76 28.37
CA ALA A 217 26.76 2.65 27.33
C ALA A 217 27.42 1.89 26.19
N THR A 218 28.11 0.79 26.45
CA THR A 218 28.78 -0.03 25.43
C THR A 218 27.76 -0.75 24.55
N SER A 219 26.79 -1.41 25.16
CA SER A 219 25.70 -2.10 24.43
C SER A 219 24.85 -1.12 23.63
N LEU A 220 24.62 0.08 24.15
CA LEU A 220 23.88 1.12 23.42
C LEU A 220 24.66 1.63 22.20
N ALA A 221 26.00 1.77 22.31
CA ALA A 221 26.85 2.10 21.17
C ALA A 221 26.82 1.02 20.09
N VAL A 222 26.87 -0.26 20.47
CA VAL A 222 26.72 -1.38 19.54
C VAL A 222 25.35 -1.35 18.86
N LEU A 223 24.27 -1.11 19.60
CA LEU A 223 22.93 -0.99 19.06
C LEU A 223 22.84 0.14 18.03
N ARG A 224 23.47 1.30 18.32
CA ARG A 224 23.53 2.42 17.38
C ARG A 224 24.19 2.02 16.07
N GLU A 225 25.37 1.40 16.11
CA GLU A 225 26.08 0.97 14.92
C GLU A 225 25.30 -0.09 14.11
N LEU A 226 24.65 -1.03 14.77
CA LEU A 226 23.77 -2.01 14.10
C LEU A 226 22.55 -1.34 13.45
N TYR A 227 21.99 -0.32 14.09
CA TYR A 227 20.85 0.43 13.56
C TYR A 227 21.22 1.22 12.29
N LEU A 228 22.38 1.91 12.32
CA LEU A 228 22.90 2.66 11.16
C LEU A 228 23.29 1.71 10.01
N MET A 229 24.01 0.62 10.34
CA MET A 229 24.39 -0.39 9.36
C MET A 229 23.16 -1.03 8.68
N ARG A 230 22.11 -1.32 9.44
CA ARG A 230 20.86 -1.86 8.87
C ARG A 230 20.27 -0.93 7.84
N ASP A 231 20.16 0.36 8.14
CA ASP A 231 19.60 1.36 7.21
C ASP A 231 20.48 1.49 5.96
N ALA A 232 21.78 1.65 6.14
CA ALA A 232 22.73 1.74 5.02
C ALA A 232 22.65 0.52 4.09
N ARG A 233 22.54 -0.68 4.69
CA ARG A 233 22.42 -1.93 3.89
C ARG A 233 21.06 -2.04 3.19
N ALA A 234 19.98 -1.60 3.84
CA ALA A 234 18.64 -1.62 3.28
C ALA A 234 18.49 -0.65 2.10
N ARG A 235 19.24 0.45 2.10
CA ARG A 235 19.30 1.43 0.98
C ARG A 235 20.15 0.97 -0.20
N ALA A 236 21.08 0.04 0.02
CA ALA A 236 21.97 -0.41 -1.03
C ALA A 236 21.20 -1.26 -2.07
N PRO A 237 21.46 -1.07 -3.38
CA PRO A 237 20.86 -1.88 -4.43
C PRO A 237 21.15 -3.37 -4.21
N PRO A 238 20.23 -4.28 -4.59
CA PRO A 238 20.50 -5.71 -4.55
C PRO A 238 21.79 -6.04 -5.33
N GLY A 239 22.75 -6.71 -4.67
CA GLY A 239 24.03 -7.10 -5.29
C GLY A 239 25.16 -6.08 -5.19
N SER A 240 24.95 -4.88 -4.64
CA SER A 240 26.01 -3.86 -4.49
C SER A 240 26.98 -4.10 -3.33
N CYS A 241 26.77 -5.13 -2.51
CA CYS A 241 27.60 -5.37 -1.34
C CYS A 241 28.88 -6.16 -1.71
N THR A 242 29.99 -5.45 -1.94
CA THR A 242 31.36 -6.02 -2.01
C THR A 242 32.01 -6.11 -0.62
N CYS A 243 31.29 -5.85 0.45
CA CYS A 243 31.79 -6.09 1.79
C CYS A 243 31.85 -7.61 2.03
N GLU A 244 33.02 -8.14 2.19
CA GLU A 244 33.22 -9.44 2.80
C GLU A 244 32.40 -9.52 4.08
N ALA A 245 31.27 -10.18 4.00
CA ALA A 245 30.36 -10.32 5.12
C ALA A 245 31.11 -11.06 6.21
N SER A 246 31.27 -10.42 7.36
CA SER A 246 31.50 -11.17 8.57
C SER A 246 30.54 -12.37 8.55
N PRO A 247 30.99 -13.61 8.81
CA PRO A 247 30.20 -14.84 8.64
C PRO A 247 28.86 -14.87 9.41
N LEU A 248 28.60 -13.84 10.20
CA LEU A 248 27.42 -13.71 11.09
C LEU A 248 26.18 -13.11 10.39
N LEU A 249 26.25 -12.66 9.13
CA LEU A 249 25.18 -11.87 8.49
C LEU A 249 24.75 -12.36 7.11
N THR A 250 25.05 -13.60 6.73
CA THR A 250 24.49 -14.20 5.52
C THR A 250 23.12 -14.82 5.84
N ALA A 251 22.04 -14.10 5.54
CA ALA A 251 20.75 -14.76 5.47
C ALA A 251 19.75 -14.00 4.60
N ARG A 252 19.36 -14.63 3.54
CA ARG A 252 18.04 -14.45 2.94
C ARG A 252 17.00 -14.86 4.00
N GLY A 253 16.24 -13.90 4.54
CA GLY A 253 15.09 -14.18 5.41
C GLY A 253 15.39 -14.77 6.80
N ALA A 254 16.66 -14.83 7.25
CA ALA A 254 17.00 -15.40 8.53
C ALA A 254 16.99 -14.33 9.63
N ARG A 255 16.42 -14.71 10.76
CA ARG A 255 16.50 -13.97 12.03
C ARG A 255 17.94 -14.06 12.53
N SER A 256 18.71 -12.99 12.41
CA SER A 256 20.03 -12.92 12.99
C SER A 256 19.93 -12.51 14.45
N THR A 257 20.59 -13.25 15.32
CA THR A 257 20.62 -13.00 16.75
C THR A 257 22.04 -12.60 17.14
N VAL A 258 22.21 -11.44 17.75
CA VAL A 258 23.48 -10.96 18.26
C VAL A 258 23.37 -10.87 19.77
N THR A 259 24.27 -11.54 20.48
CA THR A 259 24.37 -11.42 21.93
C THR A 259 25.25 -10.22 22.26
N LEU A 260 24.71 -9.26 22.99
CA LEU A 260 25.42 -8.07 23.44
C LEU A 260 26.28 -8.38 24.68
N PRO A 261 27.31 -7.57 24.96
CA PRO A 261 28.15 -7.75 26.13
C PRO A 261 27.40 -7.75 27.48
N SER A 262 26.22 -7.12 27.48
CA SER A 262 25.31 -7.13 28.64
C SER A 262 24.53 -8.43 28.85
N GLY A 263 24.74 -9.45 27.99
CA GLY A 263 23.93 -10.67 27.99
C GLY A 263 22.56 -10.52 27.30
N ALA A 264 22.22 -9.33 26.86
CA ALA A 264 21.00 -9.11 26.09
C ALA A 264 21.16 -9.62 24.65
N VAL A 265 20.07 -10.12 24.09
CA VAL A 265 20.04 -10.66 22.72
C VAL A 265 19.34 -9.67 21.79
N ALA A 266 20.06 -9.14 20.79
CA ALA A 266 19.48 -8.35 19.70
C ALA A 266 19.05 -9.28 18.58
N ARG A 267 17.77 -9.26 18.22
CA ARG A 267 17.23 -9.96 17.06
C ARG A 267 17.07 -8.98 15.92
N ILE A 268 17.76 -9.24 14.84
CA ILE A 268 17.61 -8.50 13.59
C ILE A 268 16.70 -9.33 12.68
N VAL A 269 15.48 -8.85 12.49
CA VAL A 269 14.58 -9.34 11.42
C VAL A 269 14.70 -8.36 10.28
N ALA A 270 14.59 -8.77 9.05
CA ALA A 270 14.97 -8.03 7.83
C ALA A 270 14.68 -6.51 7.87
N TRP A 271 13.67 -6.08 8.62
CA TRP A 271 13.24 -4.69 8.72
C TRP A 271 13.05 -4.17 10.15
N SER A 272 13.36 -4.97 11.16
CA SER A 272 13.21 -4.56 12.55
C SER A 272 14.36 -5.06 13.43
N ILE A 273 14.71 -4.26 14.44
CA ILE A 273 15.61 -4.66 15.52
C ILE A 273 14.77 -4.75 16.80
N SER A 274 14.80 -5.90 17.45
CA SER A 274 14.17 -6.11 18.76
C SER A 274 15.21 -6.65 19.74
N ILE A 275 15.23 -6.11 20.94
CA ILE A 275 16.06 -6.62 22.01
C ILE A 275 15.18 -7.47 22.94
N VAL A 276 15.56 -8.72 23.14
CA VAL A 276 14.91 -9.64 24.07
C VAL A 276 15.89 -9.89 25.21
N SER A 277 15.53 -9.51 26.42
CA SER A 277 16.26 -9.91 27.60
C SER A 277 16.02 -11.40 27.85
N VAL A 278 17.06 -12.20 27.84
CA VAL A 278 17.00 -13.56 28.36
C VAL A 278 17.30 -13.44 29.85
N SER A 279 16.25 -13.45 30.67
CA SER A 279 16.42 -13.74 32.10
C SER A 279 16.83 -15.20 32.22
N GLY A 280 18.07 -15.43 32.68
CA GLY A 280 18.53 -16.73 33.14
C GLY A 280 17.74 -17.22 34.35
#